data_38b2f2abc6569952a42784cc4d7f410a
#
_entry.id   38b2f2abc6569952a42784cc4d7f410a
#
_cell.length_a   1.000
_cell.length_b   1.000
_cell.length_c   1.000
_cell.angle_alpha   90.00
_cell.angle_beta   90.00
_cell.angle_gamma   90.00
#
_symmetry.space_group_name_H-M   'P 1'
#
loop_
_entity.id
_entity.type
_entity.pdbx_description
1 polymer ?
#
loop_
_entity_poly.entity_id
_entity_poly.type
_entity_poly.pdbx_seq_one_letter_code
_entity_poly.pdbx_strand_id
1 'polypeptide(L)'
;VTSPSDGIVGTIPYRVGSLVSPSMATPLTTVADISEMFAYFSMTERQLLSLIREGGSTKDILAKMPQVQLQLIDGTMYADSGRVETISGVIDQTTGSVTMRALFPNKHNVLRSGSTGNVVFPNPLHDVIMIPQSATTEIQDKQFVFVLQPDNTLKNTEIQVFSCLLYTSDAADDRIS
;
A
#
# COMPACT_ATOMS: atom_id res chain seq x y z
N VAL A 1 -24.49 -17.62 -27.72
CA VAL A 1 -24.54 -16.65 -26.59
C VAL A 1 -23.27 -15.86 -26.63
N THR A 2 -23.36 -14.53 -26.67
CA THR A 2 -22.24 -13.61 -26.67
C THR A 2 -22.22 -12.83 -25.37
N SER A 3 -21.04 -12.46 -24.92
CA SER A 3 -20.89 -11.60 -23.73
C SER A 3 -21.40 -10.18 -24.01
N PRO A 4 -22.11 -9.53 -23.09
CA PRO A 4 -22.53 -8.14 -23.22
C PRO A 4 -21.40 -7.13 -22.96
N SER A 5 -20.27 -7.56 -22.38
CA SER A 5 -19.12 -6.73 -22.05
C SER A 5 -17.82 -7.47 -22.33
N ASP A 6 -16.77 -6.69 -22.57
CA ASP A 6 -15.40 -7.21 -22.65
C ASP A 6 -14.89 -7.58 -21.26
N GLY A 7 -14.04 -8.60 -21.17
CA GLY A 7 -13.50 -9.01 -19.88
C GLY A 7 -12.99 -10.45 -19.89
N ILE A 8 -12.56 -10.90 -18.71
CA ILE A 8 -12.13 -12.28 -18.50
C ILE A 8 -13.32 -13.13 -18.07
N VAL A 9 -13.48 -14.24 -18.81
CA VAL A 9 -14.52 -15.22 -18.53
C VAL A 9 -14.09 -16.09 -17.35
N GLY A 10 -14.98 -16.21 -16.38
CA GLY A 10 -14.81 -17.10 -15.22
C GLY A 10 -15.04 -18.58 -15.57
N THR A 11 -15.26 -19.38 -14.54
CA THR A 11 -15.57 -20.82 -14.73
C THR A 11 -16.93 -21.01 -15.37
N ILE A 12 -17.01 -21.98 -16.28
CA ILE A 12 -18.26 -22.42 -16.90
C ILE A 12 -18.64 -23.77 -16.27
N PRO A 13 -19.58 -23.79 -15.30
CA PRO A 13 -19.95 -25.03 -14.61
C PRO A 13 -20.77 -26.01 -15.47
N TYR A 14 -21.30 -25.51 -16.58
CA TYR A 14 -22.18 -26.30 -17.46
C TYR A 14 -21.39 -26.98 -18.57
N ARG A 15 -21.80 -28.21 -18.92
CA ARG A 15 -21.21 -28.99 -20.02
C ARG A 15 -22.14 -28.98 -21.25
N VAL A 16 -21.58 -29.38 -22.39
CA VAL A 16 -22.35 -29.55 -23.62
C VAL A 16 -23.47 -30.57 -23.34
N GLY A 17 -24.69 -30.19 -23.68
CA GLY A 17 -25.90 -30.98 -23.40
C GLY A 17 -26.65 -30.60 -22.13
N SER A 18 -26.10 -29.72 -21.30
CA SER A 18 -26.84 -29.18 -20.14
C SER A 18 -27.96 -28.25 -20.60
N LEU A 19 -29.13 -28.39 -19.99
CA LEU A 19 -30.25 -27.48 -20.21
C LEU A 19 -29.95 -26.14 -19.50
N VAL A 20 -30.00 -25.05 -20.23
CA VAL A 20 -29.86 -23.69 -19.72
C VAL A 20 -31.09 -22.86 -20.02
N SER A 21 -31.52 -22.04 -19.07
CA SER A 21 -32.71 -21.21 -19.15
C SER A 21 -32.44 -19.83 -18.56
N PRO A 22 -33.04 -18.76 -19.07
CA PRO A 22 -32.93 -17.42 -18.50
C PRO A 22 -33.39 -17.31 -17.03
N SER A 23 -34.23 -18.24 -16.58
CA SER A 23 -34.79 -18.28 -15.22
C SER A 23 -33.89 -19.03 -14.20
N MET A 24 -32.74 -19.51 -14.60
CA MET A 24 -31.84 -20.22 -13.70
C MET A 24 -31.22 -19.28 -12.65
N ALA A 25 -31.15 -19.72 -11.40
CA ALA A 25 -30.54 -18.98 -10.30
C ALA A 25 -29.01 -18.85 -10.43
N THR A 26 -28.39 -19.82 -11.13
CA THR A 26 -26.91 -19.82 -11.32
C THR A 26 -26.60 -19.31 -12.73
N PRO A 27 -25.77 -18.31 -12.90
CA PRO A 27 -25.37 -17.78 -14.20
C PRO A 27 -24.55 -18.81 -14.99
N LEU A 28 -24.61 -18.75 -16.32
CA LEU A 28 -23.85 -19.62 -17.21
C LEU A 28 -22.33 -19.45 -16.99
N THR A 29 -21.89 -18.23 -16.84
CA THR A 29 -20.55 -17.82 -16.44
C THR A 29 -20.59 -16.37 -15.96
N THR A 30 -19.50 -15.91 -15.34
CA THR A 30 -19.30 -14.51 -15.01
C THR A 30 -18.21 -13.94 -15.89
N VAL A 31 -18.41 -12.71 -16.39
CA VAL A 31 -17.40 -11.95 -17.11
C VAL A 31 -17.02 -10.77 -16.24
N ALA A 32 -15.75 -10.62 -15.93
CA ALA A 32 -15.23 -9.53 -15.13
C ALA A 32 -14.29 -8.66 -15.96
N ASP A 33 -14.57 -7.37 -16.01
CA ASP A 33 -13.60 -6.39 -16.50
C ASP A 33 -12.54 -6.19 -15.41
N ILE A 34 -11.29 -6.47 -15.75
CA ILE A 34 -10.15 -6.34 -14.85
C ILE A 34 -9.14 -5.30 -15.33
N SER A 35 -9.52 -4.41 -16.25
CA SER A 35 -8.68 -3.34 -16.78
C SER A 35 -8.25 -2.37 -15.67
N GLU A 36 -9.15 -2.15 -14.72
CA GLU A 36 -8.95 -1.34 -13.52
C GLU A 36 -9.33 -2.13 -12.29
N MET A 37 -8.50 -2.04 -11.25
CA MET A 37 -8.71 -2.78 -10.01
C MET A 37 -8.81 -1.83 -8.82
N PHE A 38 -9.79 -2.10 -7.98
CA PHE A 38 -9.99 -1.37 -6.73
C PHE A 38 -9.35 -2.11 -5.57
N ALA A 39 -8.43 -1.45 -4.89
CA ALA A 39 -7.91 -1.91 -3.62
C ALA A 39 -8.65 -1.24 -2.47
N TYR A 40 -9.25 -2.05 -1.60
CA TYR A 40 -9.89 -1.59 -0.37
C TYR A 40 -8.94 -1.83 0.80
N PHE A 41 -8.68 -0.80 1.56
CA PHE A 41 -7.81 -0.87 2.73
C PHE A 41 -8.35 0.02 3.83
N SER A 42 -7.92 -0.23 5.06
CA SER A 42 -8.38 0.50 6.23
C SER A 42 -7.28 1.38 6.80
N MET A 43 -7.65 2.57 7.23
CA MET A 43 -6.80 3.51 7.95
C MET A 43 -7.42 3.79 9.31
N THR A 44 -6.60 3.93 10.34
CA THR A 44 -7.10 4.28 11.67
C THR A 44 -7.63 5.72 11.70
N GLU A 45 -8.62 5.98 12.55
CA GLU A 45 -9.17 7.34 12.75
C GLU A 45 -8.08 8.35 13.14
N ARG A 46 -7.09 7.94 13.94
CA ARG A 46 -5.96 8.78 14.34
C ARG A 46 -5.15 9.27 13.13
N GLN A 47 -4.86 8.37 12.20
CA GLN A 47 -4.13 8.71 10.96
C GLN A 47 -4.97 9.63 10.07
N LEU A 48 -6.28 9.35 9.94
CA LEU A 48 -7.17 10.21 9.18
C LEU A 48 -7.25 11.62 9.78
N LEU A 49 -7.35 11.74 11.10
CA LEU A 49 -7.39 13.05 11.78
C LEU A 49 -6.08 13.83 11.59
N SER A 50 -4.92 13.17 11.58
CA SER A 50 -3.66 13.86 11.26
C SER A 50 -3.66 14.41 9.84
N LEU A 51 -4.12 13.64 8.86
CA LEU A 51 -4.26 14.10 7.48
C LEU A 51 -5.26 15.26 7.32
N ILE A 52 -6.38 15.23 8.06
CA ILE A 52 -7.36 16.31 8.04
C ILE A 52 -6.79 17.62 8.61
N ARG A 53 -5.98 17.53 9.67
CA ARG A 53 -5.33 18.71 10.26
C ARG A 53 -4.33 19.37 9.30
N GLU A 54 -3.66 18.58 8.49
CA GLU A 54 -2.67 19.06 7.49
C GLU A 54 -3.32 19.51 6.19
N GLY A 55 -4.39 18.85 5.77
CA GLY A 55 -4.99 18.98 4.43
C GLY A 55 -6.31 19.76 4.36
N GLY A 56 -7.01 19.98 5.47
CA GLY A 56 -8.32 20.65 5.49
C GLY A 56 -9.48 19.71 5.17
N SER A 57 -10.21 19.94 4.07
CA SER A 57 -11.36 19.10 3.70
C SER A 57 -10.96 17.74 3.15
N THR A 58 -11.82 16.73 3.30
CA THR A 58 -11.61 15.38 2.72
C THR A 58 -11.35 15.42 1.20
N LYS A 59 -11.97 16.37 0.49
CA LYS A 59 -11.73 16.56 -0.95
C LYS A 59 -10.33 17.10 -1.24
N ASP A 60 -9.86 18.03 -0.40
CA ASP A 60 -8.52 18.63 -0.55
C ASP A 60 -7.44 17.59 -0.21
N ILE A 61 -7.71 16.72 0.76
CA ILE A 61 -6.83 15.61 1.12
C ILE A 61 -6.69 14.66 -0.06
N LEU A 62 -7.80 14.22 -0.66
CA LEU A 62 -7.78 13.32 -1.82
C LEU A 62 -7.02 13.93 -3.01
N ALA A 63 -7.16 15.25 -3.24
CA ALA A 63 -6.47 15.95 -4.31
C ALA A 63 -4.95 16.08 -4.07
N LYS A 64 -4.54 16.21 -2.80
CA LYS A 64 -3.13 16.35 -2.40
C LYS A 64 -2.44 15.03 -2.06
N MET A 65 -3.23 13.94 -1.92
CA MET A 65 -2.71 12.64 -1.55
C MET A 65 -1.73 12.13 -2.61
N PRO A 66 -0.54 11.66 -2.22
CA PRO A 66 0.40 11.10 -3.17
C PRO A 66 -0.18 9.83 -3.81
N GLN A 67 0.38 9.46 -4.95
CA GLN A 67 0.08 8.17 -5.53
C GLN A 67 0.54 7.07 -4.59
N VAL A 68 -0.31 6.04 -4.44
CA VAL A 68 -0.03 4.90 -3.58
C VAL A 68 0.58 3.76 -4.39
N GLN A 69 1.41 2.97 -3.75
CA GLN A 69 1.98 1.76 -4.34
C GLN A 69 1.29 0.53 -3.76
N LEU A 70 1.25 -0.53 -4.54
CA LEU A 70 0.69 -1.80 -4.11
C LEU A 70 1.82 -2.82 -3.96
N GLN A 71 2.00 -3.35 -2.76
CA GLN A 71 2.86 -4.48 -2.51
C GLN A 71 2.02 -5.75 -2.58
N LEU A 72 2.37 -6.64 -3.49
CA LEU A 72 1.71 -7.92 -3.66
C LEU A 72 2.04 -8.87 -2.49
N ILE A 73 1.29 -9.97 -2.39
CA ILE A 73 1.45 -10.95 -1.30
C ILE A 73 2.81 -11.63 -1.30
N ASP A 74 3.49 -11.68 -2.43
CA ASP A 74 4.85 -12.20 -2.58
C ASP A 74 5.95 -11.21 -2.17
N GLY A 75 5.56 -10.02 -1.69
CA GLY A 75 6.46 -8.95 -1.29
C GLY A 75 6.92 -8.04 -2.44
N THR A 76 6.63 -8.39 -3.69
CA THR A 76 7.00 -7.56 -4.84
C THR A 76 6.14 -6.29 -4.92
N MET A 77 6.73 -5.21 -5.41
CA MET A 77 6.00 -3.96 -5.65
C MET A 77 5.36 -4.02 -7.04
N TYR A 78 4.07 -3.69 -7.09
CA TYR A 78 3.37 -3.56 -8.36
C TYR A 78 3.93 -2.37 -9.16
N ALA A 79 4.11 -2.55 -10.47
CA ALA A 79 4.80 -1.58 -11.32
C ALA A 79 4.05 -0.25 -11.49
N ASP A 80 2.70 -0.32 -11.55
CA ASP A 80 1.88 0.88 -11.71
C ASP A 80 1.43 1.40 -10.35
N SER A 81 1.47 2.73 -10.17
CA SER A 81 0.97 3.39 -8.98
C SER A 81 -0.55 3.56 -9.06
N GLY A 82 -1.20 3.51 -7.91
CA GLY A 82 -2.62 3.76 -7.77
C GLY A 82 -2.92 5.15 -7.23
N ARG A 83 -4.17 5.55 -7.33
CA ARG A 83 -4.69 6.79 -6.75
C ARG A 83 -5.83 6.49 -5.81
N VAL A 84 -5.80 7.09 -4.62
CA VAL A 84 -6.93 7.03 -3.70
C VAL A 84 -8.08 7.87 -4.25
N GLU A 85 -9.23 7.25 -4.41
CA GLU A 85 -10.42 7.91 -4.97
C GLU A 85 -11.47 8.25 -3.92
N THR A 86 -11.58 7.39 -2.92
CA THR A 86 -12.68 7.53 -1.95
C THR A 86 -12.18 7.21 -0.54
N ILE A 87 -12.63 8.04 0.39
CA ILE A 87 -12.53 7.83 1.83
C ILE A 87 -13.95 7.66 2.34
N SER A 88 -14.23 6.57 3.06
CA SER A 88 -15.55 6.37 3.66
C SER A 88 -15.87 7.50 4.63
N GLY A 89 -17.10 8.00 4.56
CA GLY A 89 -17.62 8.97 5.54
C GLY A 89 -18.04 8.34 6.86
N VAL A 90 -17.94 7.02 7.00
CA VAL A 90 -18.38 6.27 8.18
C VAL A 90 -17.19 5.52 8.76
N ILE A 91 -17.01 5.66 10.08
CA ILE A 91 -16.01 4.92 10.85
C ILE A 91 -16.63 3.60 11.28
N ASP A 92 -15.93 2.51 11.07
CA ASP A 92 -16.31 1.22 11.64
C ASP A 92 -16.08 1.24 13.15
N GLN A 93 -17.17 1.17 13.92
CA GLN A 93 -17.15 1.28 15.36
C GLN A 93 -16.45 0.10 16.06
N THR A 94 -16.34 -1.04 15.38
CA THR A 94 -15.70 -2.22 15.96
C THR A 94 -14.18 -2.17 15.86
N THR A 95 -13.67 -1.57 14.77
CA THR A 95 -12.22 -1.51 14.49
C THR A 95 -11.64 -0.10 14.67
N GLY A 96 -12.48 0.95 14.81
CA GLY A 96 -12.03 2.34 14.86
C GLY A 96 -11.32 2.78 13.59
N SER A 97 -11.69 2.20 12.46
CA SER A 97 -11.03 2.44 11.18
C SER A 97 -11.98 2.98 10.11
N VAL A 98 -11.40 3.64 9.13
CA VAL A 98 -12.08 4.17 7.95
C VAL A 98 -11.63 3.41 6.73
N THR A 99 -12.58 2.93 5.93
CA THR A 99 -12.27 2.25 4.68
C THR A 99 -11.96 3.26 3.59
N MET A 100 -10.89 3.01 2.87
CA MET A 100 -10.45 3.77 1.70
C MET A 100 -10.45 2.87 0.48
N ARG A 101 -10.60 3.48 -0.69
CA ARG A 101 -10.54 2.81 -1.98
C ARG A 101 -9.51 3.50 -2.85
N ALA A 102 -8.56 2.73 -3.37
CA ALA A 102 -7.63 3.19 -4.40
C ALA A 102 -7.85 2.43 -5.70
N LEU A 103 -7.72 3.16 -6.82
CA LEU A 103 -7.78 2.65 -8.17
C LEU A 103 -6.36 2.35 -8.67
N PHE A 104 -6.16 1.15 -9.19
CA PHE A 104 -4.92 0.72 -9.82
C PHE A 104 -5.19 0.29 -11.26
N PRO A 105 -4.48 0.82 -12.25
CA PRO A 105 -4.55 0.31 -13.63
C PRO A 105 -3.96 -1.10 -13.68
N ASN A 106 -4.57 -1.99 -14.45
CA ASN A 106 -4.15 -3.39 -14.54
C ASN A 106 -3.81 -3.78 -15.97
N LYS A 107 -2.92 -3.04 -16.60
CA LYS A 107 -2.53 -3.21 -18.00
C LYS A 107 -1.99 -4.60 -18.34
N HIS A 108 -1.35 -5.25 -17.37
CA HIS A 108 -0.74 -6.56 -17.54
C HIS A 108 -1.58 -7.72 -17.02
N ASN A 109 -2.82 -7.45 -16.57
CA ASN A 109 -3.72 -8.44 -16.00
C ASN A 109 -3.11 -9.28 -14.85
N VAL A 110 -2.19 -8.69 -14.09
CA VAL A 110 -1.53 -9.32 -12.94
C VAL A 110 -2.47 -9.35 -11.74
N LEU A 111 -3.20 -8.26 -11.53
CA LEU A 111 -4.14 -8.14 -10.42
C LEU A 111 -5.41 -8.91 -10.72
N ARG A 112 -5.95 -9.60 -9.72
CA ARG A 112 -7.18 -10.37 -9.80
C ARG A 112 -8.11 -10.02 -8.65
N SER A 113 -9.40 -10.08 -8.89
CA SER A 113 -10.40 -9.89 -7.83
C SER A 113 -10.23 -10.99 -6.76
N GLY A 114 -10.25 -10.57 -5.50
CA GLY A 114 -10.00 -11.44 -4.35
C GLY A 114 -8.52 -11.59 -3.95
N SER A 115 -7.59 -10.99 -4.70
CA SER A 115 -6.19 -10.92 -4.26
C SER A 115 -6.04 -10.01 -3.04
N THR A 116 -5.04 -10.32 -2.21
CA THR A 116 -4.65 -9.52 -1.04
C THR A 116 -3.28 -8.91 -1.24
N GLY A 117 -3.03 -7.79 -0.59
CA GLY A 117 -1.75 -7.08 -0.64
C GLY A 117 -1.73 -5.92 0.35
N ASN A 118 -0.63 -5.18 0.37
CA ASN A 118 -0.46 -4.01 1.21
C ASN A 118 -0.43 -2.75 0.35
N VAL A 119 -1.20 -1.75 0.74
CA VAL A 119 -1.12 -0.42 0.12
C VAL A 119 -0.06 0.39 0.86
N VAL A 120 0.95 0.83 0.13
CA VAL A 120 2.10 1.59 0.65
C VAL A 120 1.94 3.04 0.26
N PHE A 121 1.94 3.91 1.27
CA PHE A 121 1.96 5.36 1.09
C PHE A 121 3.41 5.82 1.05
N PRO A 122 3.92 6.32 -0.10
CA PRO A 122 5.23 6.90 -0.13
C PRO A 122 5.23 8.20 0.69
N ASN A 123 6.15 8.30 1.61
CA ASN A 123 6.39 9.53 2.38
C ASN A 123 7.77 10.06 2.02
N PRO A 124 7.90 10.89 0.97
CA PRO A 124 9.18 11.46 0.60
C PRO A 124 9.63 12.42 1.70
N LEU A 125 10.75 12.13 2.31
CA LEU A 125 11.41 13.03 3.24
C LEU A 125 12.39 13.90 2.44
N HIS A 126 12.21 15.21 2.50
CA HIS A 126 13.09 16.19 1.87
C HIS A 126 14.05 16.75 2.91
N ASP A 127 15.28 17.06 2.48
CA ASP A 127 16.33 17.71 3.30
C ASP A 127 16.66 16.94 4.60
N VAL A 128 16.65 15.61 4.53
CA VAL A 128 17.02 14.75 5.66
C VAL A 128 18.37 14.08 5.43
N ILE A 129 19.14 13.94 6.49
CA ILE A 129 20.36 13.16 6.49
C ILE A 129 20.02 11.75 6.97
N MET A 130 20.25 10.77 6.11
CA MET A 130 20.10 9.36 6.47
C MET A 130 21.43 8.82 6.99
N ILE A 131 21.40 8.20 8.15
CA ILE A 131 22.56 7.56 8.77
C ILE A 131 22.20 6.10 9.12
N PRO A 132 23.14 5.15 9.00
CA PRO A 132 22.90 3.79 9.44
C PRO A 132 22.59 3.75 10.93
N GLN A 133 21.64 2.93 11.35
CA GLN A 133 21.29 2.77 12.77
C GLN A 133 22.48 2.30 13.61
N SER A 134 23.36 1.48 13.02
CA SER A 134 24.60 1.03 13.66
C SER A 134 25.60 2.15 13.96
N ALA A 135 25.44 3.32 13.35
CA ALA A 135 26.28 4.50 13.59
C ALA A 135 25.73 5.41 14.69
N THR A 136 24.58 5.07 15.26
CA THR A 136 23.96 5.82 16.37
C THR A 136 24.20 5.11 17.70
N THR A 137 24.40 5.88 18.75
CA THR A 137 24.50 5.39 20.12
C THR A 137 23.44 6.05 20.98
N GLU A 138 22.65 5.26 21.68
CA GLU A 138 21.63 5.76 22.60
C GLU A 138 22.17 5.81 24.02
N ILE A 139 22.08 6.98 24.64
CA ILE A 139 22.50 7.22 26.02
C ILE A 139 21.39 8.06 26.68
N GLN A 140 20.74 7.52 27.71
CA GLN A 140 19.69 8.22 28.50
C GLN A 140 18.61 8.86 27.63
N ASP A 141 17.96 8.07 26.79
CA ASP A 141 16.88 8.50 25.87
C ASP A 141 17.29 9.55 24.82
N LYS A 142 18.58 9.78 24.65
CA LYS A 142 19.14 10.67 23.63
C LYS A 142 20.00 9.89 22.65
N GLN A 143 19.90 10.26 21.38
CA GLN A 143 20.69 9.64 20.33
C GLN A 143 21.88 10.53 19.94
N PHE A 144 23.04 9.90 19.83
CA PHE A 144 24.30 10.55 19.51
C PHE A 144 24.94 9.90 18.29
N VAL A 145 25.69 10.70 17.55
CA VAL A 145 26.56 10.25 16.45
C VAL A 145 27.94 10.85 16.62
N PHE A 146 28.94 10.11 16.15
CA PHE A 146 30.33 10.63 16.07
C PHE A 146 30.52 11.27 14.70
N VAL A 147 30.73 12.59 14.68
CA VAL A 147 31.02 13.35 13.47
C VAL A 147 32.51 13.52 13.35
N LEU A 148 33.11 13.07 12.23
CA LEU A 148 34.49 13.28 11.91
C LEU A 148 34.70 14.74 11.50
N GLN A 149 35.54 15.46 12.24
CA GLN A 149 35.92 16.84 11.95
C GLN A 149 37.07 16.87 10.93
N PRO A 150 37.33 18.02 10.25
CA PRO A 150 38.42 18.16 9.30
C PRO A 150 39.83 17.97 9.91
N ASP A 151 39.95 18.12 11.22
CA ASP A 151 41.18 17.91 12.00
C ASP A 151 41.38 16.44 12.43
N ASN A 152 40.62 15.51 11.87
CA ASN A 152 40.59 14.07 12.22
C ASN A 152 40.19 13.77 13.68
N THR A 153 39.54 14.69 14.37
CA THR A 153 38.94 14.44 15.68
C THR A 153 37.49 13.98 15.55
N LEU A 154 37.04 13.17 16.50
CA LEU A 154 35.63 12.73 16.59
C LEU A 154 34.89 13.62 17.58
N LYS A 155 33.82 14.27 17.09
CA LYS A 155 32.93 15.04 17.94
C LYS A 155 31.66 14.25 18.19
N ASN A 156 31.32 14.02 19.45
CA ASN A 156 30.02 13.45 19.83
C ASN A 156 28.94 14.53 19.70
N THR A 157 27.95 14.28 18.85
CA THR A 157 26.85 15.24 18.55
C THR A 157 25.54 14.60 18.84
N GLU A 158 24.72 15.27 19.66
CA GLU A 158 23.31 14.87 19.88
C GLU A 158 22.51 15.12 18.62
N ILE A 159 21.70 14.13 18.22
CA ILE A 159 20.83 14.21 17.05
C ILE A 159 19.37 14.00 17.46
N GLN A 160 18.48 14.68 16.76
CA GLN A 160 17.06 14.40 16.85
C GLN A 160 16.66 13.47 15.71
N VAL A 161 16.22 12.26 16.05
CA VAL A 161 15.74 11.30 15.08
C VAL A 161 14.27 11.56 14.77
N PHE A 162 13.99 11.89 13.53
CA PHE A 162 12.62 12.14 13.06
C PHE A 162 11.86 10.84 12.81
N SER A 163 12.53 9.85 12.23
CA SER A 163 11.96 8.53 11.93
C SER A 163 13.04 7.48 11.87
N CYS A 164 12.82 6.33 12.49
CA CYS A 164 13.66 5.15 12.34
C CYS A 164 13.09 4.28 11.25
N LEU A 165 13.75 4.18 10.11
CA LEU A 165 13.47 3.19 9.10
C LEU A 165 14.14 1.89 9.53
N LEU A 166 13.35 0.96 10.07
CA LEU A 166 13.83 -0.41 10.31
C LEU A 166 14.06 -1.04 8.93
N TYR A 167 15.28 -0.97 8.46
CA TYR A 167 15.75 -1.81 7.38
C TYR A 167 15.98 -3.21 7.98
N THR A 168 14.99 -4.07 7.86
CA THR A 168 15.22 -5.50 8.05
C THR A 168 16.01 -5.96 6.84
N SER A 169 17.33 -5.92 6.93
CA SER A 169 18.17 -6.70 6.04
C SER A 169 17.76 -8.15 6.24
N ASP A 170 17.29 -8.76 5.18
CA ASP A 170 16.98 -10.18 5.14
C ASP A 170 18.23 -10.94 5.58
N ALA A 171 18.17 -11.55 6.78
CA ALA A 171 19.27 -12.34 7.34
C ALA A 171 19.39 -13.71 6.65
N ALA A 172 19.14 -13.76 5.34
CA ALA A 172 19.16 -14.97 4.54
C ALA A 172 20.47 -15.19 3.76
N ASP A 173 21.44 -14.28 3.85
CA ASP A 173 22.67 -14.40 3.03
C ASP A 173 23.95 -14.66 3.81
N ASP A 174 23.83 -15.23 5.03
CA ASP A 174 25.00 -15.65 5.82
C ASP A 174 25.16 -17.18 5.81
N ARG A 175 25.23 -17.78 4.61
CA ARG A 175 25.68 -19.14 4.38
C ARG A 175 26.76 -19.16 3.31
N ILE A 176 27.93 -18.66 3.63
CA ILE A 176 29.16 -19.05 2.95
C ILE A 176 30.22 -19.40 4.00
N SER A 177 30.41 -20.66 4.20
CA SER A 177 31.65 -21.30 4.66
C SER A 177 31.74 -22.66 4.05
#